data_096042d8b6e32e85e64993b44800d386
#
_entry.id   096042d8b6e32e85e64993b44800d386
#
_cell.length_a   1.000
_cell.length_b   1.000
_cell.length_c   1.000
_cell.angle_alpha   90.00
_cell.angle_beta   90.00
_cell.angle_gamma   90.00
#
_symmetry.space_group_name_H-M   'P 1'
#
loop_
_entity.id
_entity.type
_entity.pdbx_description
1 polymer ?
#
loop_
_entity_poly.entity_id
_entity_poly.type
_entity_poly.pdbx_seq_one_letter_code
_entity_poly.pdbx_strand_id
1 'polypeptide(L)'
;AVNGEDGLQILSQNYKDISIVLLDVVMPVCDGFEFLTRQKSDSLLASVPVIVTTGNNSQEDELKCLGLGAVDFITKPYNTRIVMSRIDSVIKLRESSMTLAAIEKDELTGLYTRQAFYHHARTLTNFMTDEIFNIVVLDVADFKLINGTYGTKKGNEVLIYLANAFKYYIKNGLLTRYEGDQLLALFHSKEKIDVDRIENNLNKIMEEAPIPNIRVKLGIYENVDTSLQIPIMCDRALMAVKSISKDFKQNIAFFTQEMNQKLLAQRQMENDFKDAIKNRECVVNFQPKYDVSSEQIVGAEALVRWQKEDGTLISPGLFIPLFESDGLVVQLDEYVFETVCRFQKDRMKQGLPILPISVNLSRASIHFSDVVQRYVNIIKENEIPFSCVPIELTESAALYSQQILEITNQMVNAGFKLHMDDFGSGYSSLATLNELKFTTVKLDKSLIDYIAKPRGMKIVRQTIDLGHGLDMKVVAEGVETKEQRDCLIEMNCDEIQGFYYSKPLKQDDFIEKLRA
;
A
#
# COMPACT_ATOMS: atom_id res chain seq x y z
N ALA A 1 -36.91 -24.77 -41.06
CA ALA A 1 -36.20 -24.80 -42.34
C ALA A 1 -36.68 -25.99 -43.16
N VAL A 2 -36.81 -25.82 -44.45
CA VAL A 2 -37.26 -26.90 -45.37
C VAL A 2 -36.11 -27.59 -46.08
N ASN A 3 -34.92 -27.01 -46.08
CA ASN A 3 -33.65 -27.56 -46.58
C ASN A 3 -32.45 -26.87 -45.92
N GLY A 4 -31.22 -27.29 -46.25
CA GLY A 4 -30.01 -26.74 -45.64
C GLY A 4 -29.74 -25.28 -45.98
N GLU A 5 -30.09 -24.79 -47.18
CA GLU A 5 -29.92 -23.40 -47.58
C GLU A 5 -30.83 -22.47 -46.78
N ASP A 6 -32.12 -22.82 -46.65
CA ASP A 6 -33.08 -22.12 -45.81
C ASP A 6 -32.64 -22.16 -44.33
N GLY A 7 -32.11 -23.29 -43.87
CA GLY A 7 -31.53 -23.46 -42.53
C GLY A 7 -30.36 -22.52 -42.25
N LEU A 8 -29.41 -22.36 -43.17
CA LEU A 8 -28.30 -21.44 -43.06
C LEU A 8 -28.77 -19.97 -43.05
N GLN A 9 -29.77 -19.63 -43.85
CA GLN A 9 -30.31 -18.28 -43.86
C GLN A 9 -31.00 -17.94 -42.56
N ILE A 10 -31.83 -18.84 -42.01
CA ILE A 10 -32.47 -18.65 -40.70
C ILE A 10 -31.40 -18.53 -39.59
N LEU A 11 -30.39 -19.40 -39.61
CA LEU A 11 -29.32 -19.40 -38.62
C LEU A 11 -28.55 -18.09 -38.68
N SER A 12 -28.19 -17.57 -39.85
CA SER A 12 -27.47 -16.31 -40.00
C SER A 12 -28.21 -15.10 -39.45
N GLN A 13 -29.53 -15.10 -39.53
CA GLN A 13 -30.38 -14.01 -39.04
C GLN A 13 -30.66 -14.10 -37.54
N ASN A 14 -30.62 -15.31 -36.95
CA ASN A 14 -31.11 -15.57 -35.59
C ASN A 14 -30.13 -16.36 -34.72
N TYR A 15 -28.84 -16.40 -35.05
CA TYR A 15 -27.85 -17.26 -34.37
C TYR A 15 -27.75 -16.99 -32.86
N LYS A 16 -28.12 -15.78 -32.38
CA LYS A 16 -28.11 -15.44 -30.96
C LYS A 16 -29.24 -16.07 -30.18
N ASP A 17 -30.39 -16.33 -30.86
CA ASP A 17 -31.59 -16.84 -30.23
C ASP A 17 -31.77 -18.36 -30.44
N ILE A 18 -30.89 -18.98 -31.26
CA ILE A 18 -30.89 -20.43 -31.52
C ILE A 18 -29.92 -21.12 -30.59
N SER A 19 -30.43 -21.96 -29.71
CA SER A 19 -29.64 -22.75 -28.77
C SER A 19 -28.98 -23.97 -29.38
N ILE A 20 -29.63 -24.60 -30.35
CA ILE A 20 -29.16 -25.82 -31.00
C ILE A 20 -29.86 -26.00 -32.37
N VAL A 21 -29.20 -26.66 -33.31
CA VAL A 21 -29.73 -27.06 -34.60
C VAL A 21 -29.88 -28.58 -34.64
N LEU A 22 -31.06 -29.07 -35.00
CA LEU A 22 -31.29 -30.47 -35.40
C LEU A 22 -31.23 -30.54 -36.90
N LEU A 23 -30.24 -31.22 -37.46
CA LEU A 23 -29.95 -31.25 -38.90
C LEU A 23 -30.18 -32.64 -39.48
N ASP A 24 -31.02 -32.78 -40.46
CA ASP A 24 -31.12 -34.02 -41.27
C ASP A 24 -29.94 -34.06 -42.25
N VAL A 25 -29.33 -35.26 -42.44
CA VAL A 25 -28.26 -35.44 -43.42
C VAL A 25 -28.82 -35.39 -44.85
N VAL A 26 -29.98 -36.00 -45.08
CA VAL A 26 -30.55 -36.14 -46.41
C VAL A 26 -31.64 -35.08 -46.64
N MET A 27 -31.27 -34.01 -47.30
CA MET A 27 -32.17 -32.91 -47.65
C MET A 27 -31.96 -32.50 -49.11
N PRO A 28 -33.03 -31.96 -49.78
CA PRO A 28 -32.91 -31.38 -51.11
C PRO A 28 -32.14 -30.06 -51.09
N VAL A 29 -31.57 -29.64 -52.22
CA VAL A 29 -30.91 -28.35 -52.49
C VAL A 29 -29.55 -28.23 -51.79
N CYS A 30 -29.47 -28.32 -50.47
CA CYS A 30 -28.28 -28.29 -49.64
C CYS A 30 -28.43 -29.39 -48.59
N ASP A 31 -27.57 -30.40 -48.63
CA ASP A 31 -27.58 -31.52 -47.72
C ASP A 31 -26.93 -31.18 -46.37
N GLY A 32 -26.97 -32.12 -45.40
CA GLY A 32 -26.45 -31.86 -44.07
C GLY A 32 -24.91 -31.73 -44.03
N PHE A 33 -24.19 -32.36 -44.96
CA PHE A 33 -22.74 -32.24 -45.02
C PHE A 33 -22.29 -30.88 -45.55
N GLU A 34 -22.99 -30.37 -46.55
CA GLU A 34 -22.77 -29.05 -47.11
C GLU A 34 -23.13 -27.98 -46.08
N PHE A 35 -24.26 -28.14 -45.36
CA PHE A 35 -24.65 -27.25 -44.26
C PHE A 35 -23.55 -27.15 -43.21
N LEU A 36 -23.02 -28.29 -42.69
CA LEU A 36 -21.95 -28.30 -41.68
C LEU A 36 -20.68 -27.64 -42.19
N THR A 37 -20.30 -27.88 -43.44
CA THR A 37 -19.11 -27.29 -44.04
C THR A 37 -19.22 -25.77 -44.11
N ARG A 38 -20.33 -25.25 -44.55
CA ARG A 38 -20.57 -23.81 -44.68
C ARG A 38 -20.75 -23.14 -43.32
N GLN A 39 -21.43 -23.78 -42.35
CA GLN A 39 -21.54 -23.30 -40.98
C GLN A 39 -20.18 -23.20 -40.29
N LYS A 40 -19.31 -24.18 -40.43
CA LYS A 40 -17.97 -24.21 -39.85
C LYS A 40 -17.06 -23.12 -40.37
N SER A 41 -17.26 -22.68 -41.62
CA SER A 41 -16.46 -21.60 -42.21
C SER A 41 -16.82 -20.20 -41.73
N ASP A 42 -17.96 -20.02 -41.07
CA ASP A 42 -18.38 -18.77 -40.44
C ASP A 42 -18.26 -18.87 -38.92
N SER A 43 -17.38 -18.07 -38.29
CA SER A 43 -17.08 -18.13 -36.87
C SER A 43 -18.29 -17.83 -35.96
N LEU A 44 -19.25 -17.04 -36.42
CA LEU A 44 -20.48 -16.73 -35.67
C LEU A 44 -21.46 -17.91 -35.72
N LEU A 45 -21.67 -18.49 -36.91
CA LEU A 45 -22.55 -19.62 -37.08
C LEU A 45 -21.98 -20.89 -36.45
N ALA A 46 -20.68 -21.09 -36.51
CA ALA A 46 -19.97 -22.22 -35.86
C ALA A 46 -20.15 -22.26 -34.33
N SER A 47 -20.55 -21.15 -33.70
CA SER A 47 -20.84 -21.11 -32.26
C SER A 47 -22.15 -21.82 -31.86
N VAL A 48 -23.03 -22.12 -32.80
CA VAL A 48 -24.31 -22.82 -32.55
C VAL A 48 -24.12 -24.33 -32.75
N PRO A 49 -24.30 -25.16 -31.72
CA PRO A 49 -24.07 -26.60 -31.82
C PRO A 49 -25.11 -27.26 -32.73
N VAL A 50 -24.67 -28.27 -33.50
CA VAL A 50 -25.52 -29.04 -34.40
C VAL A 50 -25.54 -30.50 -33.97
N ILE A 51 -26.73 -31.06 -33.77
CA ILE A 51 -26.98 -32.48 -33.65
C ILE A 51 -27.51 -32.98 -35.00
N VAL A 52 -26.83 -33.94 -35.56
CA VAL A 52 -27.20 -34.51 -36.86
C VAL A 52 -28.16 -35.67 -36.67
N THR A 53 -29.19 -35.75 -37.54
CA THR A 53 -30.09 -36.90 -37.58
C THR A 53 -29.82 -37.74 -38.81
N THR A 54 -29.50 -39.05 -38.59
CA THR A 54 -29.13 -40.00 -39.64
C THR A 54 -30.20 -41.09 -39.82
N GLY A 55 -30.40 -41.55 -41.05
CA GLY A 55 -31.20 -42.76 -41.35
C GLY A 55 -30.31 -44.00 -41.47
N ASN A 56 -30.68 -45.07 -40.80
CA ASN A 56 -30.01 -46.39 -40.81
C ASN A 56 -28.48 -46.48 -40.90
N ASN A 57 -27.85 -46.77 -39.77
CA ASN A 57 -26.56 -47.49 -39.54
C ASN A 57 -25.38 -47.29 -40.51
N SER A 58 -25.16 -46.09 -41.05
CA SER A 58 -23.90 -45.79 -41.71
C SER A 58 -22.95 -45.18 -40.71
N GLN A 59 -22.08 -45.97 -40.10
CA GLN A 59 -20.98 -45.51 -39.25
C GLN A 59 -20.06 -44.51 -39.98
N GLU A 60 -19.97 -44.61 -41.30
CA GLU A 60 -19.20 -43.68 -42.14
C GLU A 60 -19.83 -42.28 -42.16
N ASP A 61 -21.14 -42.15 -42.26
CA ASP A 61 -21.83 -40.85 -42.22
C ASP A 61 -21.76 -40.19 -40.85
N GLU A 62 -21.81 -41.00 -39.77
CA GLU A 62 -21.66 -40.50 -38.41
C GLU A 62 -20.23 -39.93 -38.18
N LEU A 63 -19.19 -40.68 -38.55
CA LEU A 63 -17.79 -40.23 -38.45
C LEU A 63 -17.55 -38.97 -39.32
N LYS A 64 -18.13 -38.91 -40.51
CA LYS A 64 -18.01 -37.80 -41.43
C LYS A 64 -18.70 -36.53 -40.85
N CYS A 65 -19.86 -36.64 -40.26
CA CYS A 65 -20.56 -35.51 -39.61
C CYS A 65 -19.80 -34.98 -38.43
N LEU A 66 -19.29 -35.85 -37.54
CA LEU A 66 -18.46 -35.45 -36.40
C LEU A 66 -17.17 -34.74 -36.88
N GLY A 67 -16.51 -35.25 -37.92
CA GLY A 67 -15.35 -34.63 -38.55
C GLY A 67 -15.62 -33.23 -39.13
N LEU A 68 -16.83 -33.00 -39.59
CA LEU A 68 -17.28 -31.69 -40.10
C LEU A 68 -17.74 -30.72 -39.02
N GLY A 69 -17.84 -31.16 -37.77
CA GLY A 69 -18.12 -30.25 -36.61
C GLY A 69 -19.49 -30.46 -35.96
N ALA A 70 -20.23 -31.52 -36.32
CA ALA A 70 -21.40 -31.89 -35.53
C ALA A 70 -20.99 -32.30 -34.11
N VAL A 71 -21.77 -31.88 -33.11
CA VAL A 71 -21.50 -32.15 -31.70
C VAL A 71 -21.94 -33.54 -31.28
N ASP A 72 -23.02 -34.05 -31.91
CA ASP A 72 -23.61 -35.35 -31.64
C ASP A 72 -24.49 -35.79 -32.81
N PHE A 73 -24.96 -37.04 -32.79
CA PHE A 73 -25.88 -37.58 -33.81
C PHE A 73 -27.03 -38.38 -33.17
N ILE A 74 -28.12 -38.50 -33.89
CA ILE A 74 -29.33 -39.22 -33.50
C ILE A 74 -29.79 -40.08 -34.68
N THR A 75 -29.97 -41.41 -34.46
CA THR A 75 -30.45 -42.33 -35.48
C THR A 75 -31.97 -42.38 -35.56
N LYS A 76 -32.51 -42.47 -36.79
CA LYS A 76 -33.94 -42.71 -37.05
C LYS A 76 -34.22 -44.24 -36.94
N PRO A 77 -35.36 -44.68 -36.39
CA PRO A 77 -36.50 -43.88 -35.90
C PRO A 77 -36.23 -43.23 -34.53
N TYR A 78 -36.74 -42.01 -34.32
CA TYR A 78 -36.48 -41.23 -33.12
C TYR A 78 -37.13 -41.82 -31.87
N ASN A 79 -36.36 -41.96 -30.83
CA ASN A 79 -36.87 -42.09 -29.47
C ASN A 79 -36.87 -40.69 -28.80
N THR A 80 -38.02 -40.15 -28.57
CA THR A 80 -38.20 -38.77 -28.02
C THR A 80 -37.43 -38.55 -26.73
N ARG A 81 -37.33 -39.55 -25.84
CA ARG A 81 -36.56 -39.47 -24.59
C ARG A 81 -35.06 -39.33 -24.85
N ILE A 82 -34.53 -40.07 -25.82
CA ILE A 82 -33.10 -40.02 -26.20
C ILE A 82 -32.80 -38.66 -26.86
N VAL A 83 -33.68 -38.21 -27.79
CA VAL A 83 -33.52 -36.90 -28.44
C VAL A 83 -33.46 -35.78 -27.40
N MET A 84 -34.44 -35.71 -26.49
CA MET A 84 -34.48 -34.69 -25.45
C MET A 84 -33.27 -34.75 -24.52
N SER A 85 -32.85 -35.94 -24.11
CA SER A 85 -31.68 -36.11 -23.25
C SER A 85 -30.37 -35.63 -23.92
N ARG A 86 -30.20 -35.85 -25.24
CA ARG A 86 -29.02 -35.36 -25.99
C ARG A 86 -29.05 -33.84 -26.16
N ILE A 87 -30.21 -33.29 -26.50
CA ILE A 87 -30.44 -31.84 -26.60
C ILE A 87 -30.10 -31.17 -25.26
N ASP A 88 -30.64 -31.67 -24.15
CA ASP A 88 -30.41 -31.14 -22.82
C ASP A 88 -28.92 -31.20 -22.44
N SER A 89 -28.24 -32.28 -22.80
CA SER A 89 -26.79 -32.44 -22.53
C SER A 89 -25.95 -31.43 -23.30
N VAL A 90 -26.24 -31.21 -24.59
CA VAL A 90 -25.53 -30.26 -25.45
C VAL A 90 -25.80 -28.83 -25.00
N ILE A 91 -27.08 -28.48 -24.66
CA ILE A 91 -27.42 -27.16 -24.12
C ILE A 91 -26.70 -26.90 -22.79
N LYS A 92 -26.72 -27.84 -21.85
CA LYS A 92 -26.01 -27.70 -20.55
C LYS A 92 -24.50 -27.52 -20.73
N LEU A 93 -23.88 -28.26 -21.65
CA LEU A 93 -22.46 -28.09 -21.97
C LEU A 93 -22.18 -26.68 -22.54
N ARG A 94 -23.03 -26.18 -23.44
CA ARG A 94 -22.90 -24.82 -23.99
C ARG A 94 -23.08 -23.75 -22.92
N GLU A 95 -24.15 -23.85 -22.12
CA GLU A 95 -24.40 -22.92 -21.01
C GLU A 95 -23.27 -22.92 -20.00
N SER A 96 -22.75 -24.11 -19.65
CA SER A 96 -21.57 -24.22 -18.75
C SER A 96 -20.33 -23.58 -19.36
N SER A 97 -20.09 -23.79 -20.66
CA SER A 97 -18.93 -23.18 -21.36
C SER A 97 -19.08 -21.66 -21.47
N MET A 98 -20.28 -21.14 -21.73
CA MET A 98 -20.56 -19.70 -21.76
C MET A 98 -20.42 -19.07 -20.37
N THR A 99 -20.90 -19.77 -19.34
CA THR A 99 -20.75 -19.32 -17.94
C THR A 99 -19.28 -19.30 -17.52
N LEU A 100 -18.51 -20.32 -17.88
CA LEU A 100 -17.07 -20.34 -17.64
C LEU A 100 -16.35 -19.21 -18.38
N ALA A 101 -16.65 -18.97 -19.65
CA ALA A 101 -16.09 -17.89 -20.44
C ALA A 101 -16.44 -16.49 -19.87
N ALA A 102 -17.66 -16.31 -19.35
CA ALA A 102 -18.10 -15.08 -18.69
C ALA A 102 -17.39 -14.88 -17.33
N ILE A 103 -17.10 -15.98 -16.61
CA ILE A 103 -16.35 -15.92 -15.33
C ILE A 103 -14.86 -15.67 -15.57
N GLU A 104 -14.32 -16.05 -16.74
CA GLU A 104 -12.88 -15.90 -17.03
C GLU A 104 -12.45 -14.48 -17.37
N LYS A 105 -13.35 -13.61 -17.81
CA LYS A 105 -13.03 -12.25 -18.25
C LYS A 105 -13.67 -11.20 -17.38
N ASP A 106 -12.90 -10.13 -17.10
CA ASP A 106 -13.40 -8.92 -16.46
C ASP A 106 -14.29 -8.14 -17.44
N GLU A 107 -15.52 -7.85 -17.06
CA GLU A 107 -16.51 -7.21 -17.92
C GLU A 107 -16.11 -5.83 -18.41
N LEU A 108 -15.35 -5.07 -17.59
CA LEU A 108 -14.93 -3.71 -17.92
C LEU A 108 -13.77 -3.69 -18.91
N THR A 109 -12.72 -4.48 -18.64
CA THR A 109 -11.45 -4.41 -19.39
C THR A 109 -11.29 -5.50 -20.43
N GLY A 110 -12.08 -6.57 -20.34
CA GLY A 110 -11.97 -7.76 -21.19
C GLY A 110 -10.64 -8.52 -20.98
N LEU A 111 -9.90 -8.23 -19.91
CA LEU A 111 -8.75 -9.01 -19.46
C LEU A 111 -9.22 -10.27 -18.70
N TYR A 112 -8.33 -11.17 -18.38
CA TYR A 112 -8.69 -12.28 -17.49
C TYR A 112 -9.06 -11.77 -16.10
N THR A 113 -9.99 -12.48 -15.44
CA THR A 113 -10.15 -12.34 -13.98
C THR A 113 -8.94 -12.94 -13.28
N ARG A 114 -8.67 -12.55 -12.02
CA ARG A 114 -7.55 -13.06 -11.23
C ARG A 114 -7.52 -14.59 -11.15
N GLN A 115 -8.69 -15.22 -10.97
CA GLN A 115 -8.77 -16.68 -10.88
C GLN A 115 -8.45 -17.38 -12.19
N ALA A 116 -8.99 -16.89 -13.29
CA ALA A 116 -8.69 -17.42 -14.63
C ALA A 116 -7.21 -17.24 -14.98
N PHE A 117 -6.65 -16.07 -14.63
CA PHE A 117 -5.22 -15.81 -14.80
C PHE A 117 -4.36 -16.84 -14.05
N TYR A 118 -4.66 -17.14 -12.78
CA TYR A 118 -3.91 -18.11 -12.00
C TYR A 118 -3.95 -19.51 -12.64
N HIS A 119 -5.12 -19.90 -13.14
CA HIS A 119 -5.28 -21.19 -13.81
C HIS A 119 -4.44 -21.29 -15.10
N HIS A 120 -4.57 -20.28 -15.97
CA HIS A 120 -3.83 -20.24 -17.24
C HIS A 120 -2.32 -20.04 -17.02
N ALA A 121 -1.91 -19.21 -16.08
CA ALA A 121 -0.51 -18.99 -15.76
C ALA A 121 0.16 -20.27 -15.25
N ARG A 122 -0.50 -21.04 -14.38
CA ARG A 122 -0.01 -22.31 -13.90
C ARG A 122 0.16 -23.33 -15.04
N THR A 123 -0.81 -23.38 -15.93
CA THR A 123 -0.74 -24.25 -17.11
C THR A 123 0.44 -23.84 -17.98
N LEU A 124 0.58 -22.55 -18.29
CA LEU A 124 1.64 -22.03 -19.15
C LEU A 124 3.04 -22.32 -18.57
N THR A 125 3.27 -22.01 -17.30
CA THR A 125 4.58 -22.21 -16.64
C THR A 125 4.94 -23.68 -16.50
N ASN A 126 3.96 -24.57 -16.37
CA ASN A 126 4.20 -26.02 -16.35
C ASN A 126 4.55 -26.62 -17.73
N PHE A 127 4.00 -26.05 -18.81
CA PHE A 127 4.25 -26.54 -20.16
C PHE A 127 5.52 -25.97 -20.79
N MET A 128 5.91 -24.74 -20.43
CA MET A 128 7.03 -24.02 -21.01
C MET A 128 8.19 -23.92 -20.01
N THR A 129 8.72 -25.04 -19.58
CA THR A 129 9.75 -25.13 -18.50
C THR A 129 11.09 -24.49 -18.85
N ASP A 130 11.42 -24.38 -20.15
CA ASP A 130 12.69 -23.84 -20.64
C ASP A 130 12.62 -22.33 -20.97
N GLU A 131 11.46 -21.70 -20.76
CA GLU A 131 11.27 -20.27 -21.03
C GLU A 131 11.42 -19.43 -19.76
N ILE A 132 11.97 -18.22 -19.93
CA ILE A 132 12.12 -17.26 -18.86
C ILE A 132 10.85 -16.40 -18.80
N PHE A 133 10.19 -16.44 -17.64
CA PHE A 133 8.98 -15.66 -17.40
C PHE A 133 9.27 -14.39 -16.62
N ASN A 134 8.50 -13.36 -16.92
CA ASN A 134 8.48 -12.08 -16.20
C ASN A 134 7.05 -11.74 -15.81
N ILE A 135 6.88 -11.10 -14.66
CA ILE A 135 5.60 -10.54 -14.24
C ILE A 135 5.76 -9.04 -14.11
N VAL A 136 4.81 -8.31 -14.66
CA VAL A 136 4.69 -6.86 -14.50
C VAL A 136 3.32 -6.51 -13.94
N VAL A 137 3.32 -5.62 -12.96
CA VAL A 137 2.12 -5.00 -12.38
C VAL A 137 2.09 -3.54 -12.77
N LEU A 138 0.97 -3.10 -13.31
CA LEU A 138 0.66 -1.71 -13.54
C LEU A 138 -0.34 -1.26 -12.46
N ASP A 139 -0.05 -0.17 -11.79
CA ASP A 139 -0.85 0.42 -10.72
C ASP A 139 -1.08 1.91 -10.98
N VAL A 140 -2.30 2.38 -10.78
CA VAL A 140 -2.65 3.80 -11.00
C VAL A 140 -2.54 4.55 -9.69
N ALA A 141 -1.61 5.50 -9.62
CA ALA A 141 -1.44 6.29 -8.41
C ALA A 141 -2.70 7.09 -8.08
N ASP A 142 -3.12 7.03 -6.82
CA ASP A 142 -4.26 7.78 -6.29
C ASP A 142 -5.59 7.60 -7.06
N PHE A 143 -5.85 6.39 -7.58
CA PHE A 143 -7.04 6.10 -8.39
C PHE A 143 -8.36 6.44 -7.69
N LYS A 144 -8.42 6.34 -6.35
CA LYS A 144 -9.60 6.77 -5.57
C LYS A 144 -9.85 8.28 -5.71
N LEU A 145 -8.78 9.08 -5.76
CA LEU A 145 -8.87 10.52 -5.98
C LEU A 145 -9.36 10.85 -7.40
N ILE A 146 -8.91 10.08 -8.39
CA ILE A 146 -9.39 10.19 -9.78
C ILE A 146 -10.91 9.97 -9.81
N ASN A 147 -11.41 8.90 -9.18
CA ASN A 147 -12.84 8.63 -9.10
C ASN A 147 -13.61 9.71 -8.35
N GLY A 148 -13.04 10.28 -7.29
CA GLY A 148 -13.64 11.38 -6.54
C GLY A 148 -13.73 12.68 -7.34
N THR A 149 -12.71 12.97 -8.16
CA THR A 149 -12.61 14.23 -8.92
C THR A 149 -13.35 14.18 -10.25
N TYR A 150 -13.21 13.09 -11.01
CA TYR A 150 -13.73 12.97 -12.38
C TYR A 150 -14.94 12.04 -12.51
N GLY A 151 -15.33 11.38 -11.42
CA GLY A 151 -16.41 10.39 -11.39
C GLY A 151 -15.98 8.98 -11.84
N THR A 152 -16.71 7.95 -11.38
CA THR A 152 -16.41 6.54 -11.65
C THR A 152 -16.44 6.17 -13.14
N LYS A 153 -17.30 6.85 -13.93
CA LYS A 153 -17.36 6.65 -15.39
C LYS A 153 -16.02 7.00 -16.05
N LYS A 154 -15.40 8.12 -15.64
CA LYS A 154 -14.11 8.56 -16.18
C LYS A 154 -12.97 7.66 -15.71
N GLY A 155 -12.99 7.20 -14.45
CA GLY A 155 -12.07 6.18 -13.95
C GLY A 155 -12.15 4.87 -14.72
N ASN A 156 -13.36 4.43 -15.11
CA ASN A 156 -13.54 3.25 -15.94
C ASN A 156 -12.95 3.44 -17.36
N GLU A 157 -13.10 4.62 -17.97
CA GLU A 157 -12.48 4.95 -19.25
C GLU A 157 -10.94 4.85 -19.17
N VAL A 158 -10.34 5.32 -18.06
CA VAL A 158 -8.91 5.18 -17.79
C VAL A 158 -8.49 3.72 -17.71
N LEU A 159 -9.23 2.89 -16.99
CA LEU A 159 -8.91 1.46 -16.85
C LEU A 159 -9.00 0.72 -18.21
N ILE A 160 -10.02 1.01 -19.02
CA ILE A 160 -10.16 0.45 -20.37
C ILE A 160 -8.98 0.88 -21.26
N TYR A 161 -8.61 2.16 -21.20
CA TYR A 161 -7.48 2.69 -21.95
C TYR A 161 -6.18 1.98 -21.57
N LEU A 162 -5.87 1.90 -20.27
CA LEU A 162 -4.67 1.25 -19.76
C LEU A 162 -4.64 -0.25 -20.09
N ALA A 163 -5.78 -0.95 -20.00
CA ALA A 163 -5.89 -2.35 -20.39
C ALA A 163 -5.57 -2.57 -21.88
N ASN A 164 -6.03 -1.68 -22.75
CA ASN A 164 -5.73 -1.74 -24.18
C ASN A 164 -4.27 -1.41 -24.47
N ALA A 165 -3.70 -0.41 -23.82
CA ALA A 165 -2.27 -0.12 -23.91
C ALA A 165 -1.43 -1.32 -23.47
N PHE A 166 -1.81 -1.95 -22.35
CA PHE A 166 -1.12 -3.12 -21.82
C PHE A 166 -1.16 -4.31 -22.79
N LYS A 167 -2.33 -4.57 -23.43
CA LYS A 167 -2.48 -5.56 -24.51
C LYS A 167 -1.57 -5.24 -25.72
N TYR A 168 -1.46 -3.97 -26.08
CA TYR A 168 -0.66 -3.54 -27.22
C TYR A 168 0.84 -3.78 -27.02
N TYR A 169 1.35 -3.48 -25.82
CA TYR A 169 2.77 -3.62 -25.50
C TYR A 169 3.17 -5.06 -25.12
N ILE A 170 2.25 -5.86 -24.55
CA ILE A 170 2.51 -7.25 -24.11
C ILE A 170 1.71 -8.22 -24.98
N LYS A 171 2.18 -8.43 -26.22
CA LYS A 171 1.46 -9.22 -27.24
C LYS A 171 1.35 -10.72 -26.91
N ASN A 172 2.35 -11.30 -26.24
CA ASN A 172 2.44 -12.74 -25.98
C ASN A 172 2.34 -13.06 -24.48
N GLY A 173 1.54 -12.30 -23.74
CA GLY A 173 1.37 -12.49 -22.30
C GLY A 173 -0.06 -12.83 -21.91
N LEU A 174 -0.20 -13.42 -20.74
CA LEU A 174 -1.47 -13.52 -20.03
C LEU A 174 -1.68 -12.22 -19.24
N LEU A 175 -2.79 -11.54 -19.47
CA LEU A 175 -3.10 -10.26 -18.84
C LEU A 175 -4.37 -10.38 -17.99
N THR A 176 -4.34 -9.79 -16.81
CA THR A 176 -5.49 -9.79 -15.88
C THR A 176 -5.73 -8.41 -15.30
N ARG A 177 -6.98 -8.12 -14.98
CA ARG A 177 -7.34 -7.12 -13.99
C ARG A 177 -7.26 -7.80 -12.62
N TYR A 178 -6.21 -7.47 -11.87
CA TYR A 178 -5.87 -8.22 -10.66
C TYR A 178 -6.74 -7.83 -9.47
N GLU A 179 -6.76 -6.54 -9.15
CA GLU A 179 -7.59 -5.97 -8.09
C GLU A 179 -7.76 -4.46 -8.30
N GLY A 180 -9.00 -3.96 -8.24
CA GLY A 180 -9.28 -2.52 -8.36
C GLY A 180 -8.75 -1.91 -9.65
N ASP A 181 -7.69 -1.12 -9.53
CA ASP A 181 -6.98 -0.42 -10.61
C ASP A 181 -5.67 -1.09 -11.03
N GLN A 182 -5.37 -2.26 -10.47
CA GLN A 182 -4.15 -3.00 -10.77
C GLN A 182 -4.35 -3.94 -11.96
N LEU A 183 -3.51 -3.76 -12.98
CA LEU A 183 -3.40 -4.66 -14.11
C LEU A 183 -2.09 -5.45 -14.00
N LEU A 184 -2.14 -6.74 -14.28
CA LEU A 184 -0.98 -7.62 -14.19
C LEU A 184 -0.80 -8.43 -15.46
N ALA A 185 0.43 -8.68 -15.86
CA ALA A 185 0.76 -9.54 -16.98
C ALA A 185 1.89 -10.52 -16.62
N LEU A 186 1.73 -11.78 -17.05
CA LEU A 186 2.78 -12.79 -17.12
C LEU A 186 3.16 -12.96 -18.59
N PHE A 187 4.42 -12.80 -18.93
CA PHE A 187 4.92 -12.99 -20.29
C PHE A 187 6.31 -13.64 -20.28
N HIS A 188 6.64 -14.31 -21.37
CA HIS A 188 7.97 -14.88 -21.55
C HIS A 188 8.81 -13.97 -22.48
N SER A 189 10.09 -13.82 -22.18
CA SER A 189 11.05 -13.09 -23.00
C SER A 189 12.44 -13.65 -22.79
N LYS A 190 13.17 -13.86 -23.89
CA LYS A 190 14.60 -14.22 -23.85
C LYS A 190 15.50 -12.99 -23.77
N GLU A 191 14.94 -11.82 -24.03
CA GLU A 191 15.66 -10.55 -23.98
C GLU A 191 15.54 -9.93 -22.59
N LYS A 192 16.62 -9.32 -22.12
CA LYS A 192 16.61 -8.53 -20.90
C LYS A 192 15.61 -7.38 -21.02
N ILE A 193 14.95 -7.05 -19.92
CA ILE A 193 14.01 -5.93 -19.86
C ILE A 193 14.77 -4.61 -20.09
N ASP A 194 14.38 -3.89 -21.15
CA ASP A 194 14.91 -2.58 -21.49
C ASP A 194 14.10 -1.49 -20.75
N VAL A 195 14.69 -0.95 -19.70
CA VAL A 195 14.05 0.02 -18.80
C VAL A 195 13.76 1.33 -19.54
N ASP A 196 14.69 1.82 -20.34
CA ASP A 196 14.53 3.09 -21.06
C ASP A 196 13.36 3.00 -22.05
N ARG A 197 13.24 1.87 -22.73
CA ARG A 197 12.11 1.61 -23.64
C ARG A 197 10.78 1.56 -22.89
N ILE A 198 10.75 0.93 -21.70
CA ILE A 198 9.53 0.86 -20.87
C ILE A 198 9.17 2.26 -20.37
N GLU A 199 10.13 3.04 -19.89
CA GLU A 199 9.90 4.42 -19.44
C GLU A 199 9.33 5.30 -20.55
N ASN A 200 9.91 5.24 -21.74
CA ASN A 200 9.40 5.98 -22.90
C ASN A 200 7.96 5.57 -23.27
N ASN A 201 7.67 4.27 -23.24
CA ASN A 201 6.32 3.77 -23.51
C ASN A 201 5.33 4.20 -22.41
N LEU A 202 5.75 4.16 -21.14
CA LEU A 202 4.94 4.57 -20.01
C LEU A 202 4.61 6.07 -20.05
N ASN A 203 5.60 6.91 -20.37
CA ASN A 203 5.39 8.34 -20.54
C ASN A 203 4.36 8.62 -21.64
N LYS A 204 4.49 7.94 -22.78
CA LYS A 204 3.51 8.06 -23.88
C LYS A 204 2.10 7.64 -23.45
N ILE A 205 1.99 6.53 -22.70
CA ILE A 205 0.69 6.07 -22.14
C ILE A 205 0.10 7.14 -21.21
N MET A 206 0.91 7.79 -20.38
CA MET A 206 0.44 8.83 -19.46
C MET A 206 0.05 10.13 -20.21
N GLU A 207 0.78 10.50 -21.27
CA GLU A 207 0.48 11.68 -22.09
C GLU A 207 -0.82 11.54 -22.91
N GLU A 208 -1.09 10.34 -23.43
CA GLU A 208 -2.26 10.03 -24.26
C GLU A 208 -3.50 9.62 -23.43
N ALA A 209 -3.40 9.62 -22.10
CA ALA A 209 -4.46 9.14 -21.20
C ALA A 209 -5.73 10.02 -21.27
N PRO A 210 -6.93 9.44 -21.00
CA PRO A 210 -8.22 10.15 -21.06
C PRO A 210 -8.37 11.31 -20.06
N ILE A 211 -7.47 11.41 -19.09
CA ILE A 211 -7.42 12.46 -18.07
C ILE A 211 -6.00 13.02 -17.97
N PRO A 212 -5.84 14.33 -17.69
CA PRO A 212 -4.51 14.91 -17.53
C PRO A 212 -3.85 14.46 -16.22
N ASN A 213 -2.52 14.50 -16.21
CA ASN A 213 -1.68 14.26 -15.02
C ASN A 213 -1.90 12.90 -14.35
N ILE A 214 -2.29 11.88 -15.12
CA ILE A 214 -2.33 10.51 -14.61
C ILE A 214 -0.91 10.04 -14.31
N ARG A 215 -0.73 9.38 -13.19
CA ARG A 215 0.53 8.72 -12.86
C ARG A 215 0.32 7.21 -12.78
N VAL A 216 1.14 6.48 -13.52
CA VAL A 216 1.14 5.02 -13.57
C VAL A 216 2.47 4.50 -13.05
N LYS A 217 2.42 3.49 -12.20
CA LYS A 217 3.60 2.83 -11.62
C LYS A 217 3.69 1.40 -12.15
N LEU A 218 4.90 0.92 -12.38
CA LEU A 218 5.19 -0.45 -12.79
C LEU A 218 6.07 -1.16 -11.77
N GLY A 219 5.61 -2.31 -11.29
CA GLY A 219 6.39 -3.25 -10.50
C GLY A 219 6.74 -4.46 -11.34
N ILE A 220 7.99 -4.85 -11.39
CA ILE A 220 8.50 -5.91 -12.25
C ILE A 220 9.17 -7.00 -11.41
N TYR A 221 8.75 -8.24 -11.60
CA TYR A 221 9.47 -9.42 -11.16
C TYR A 221 10.09 -10.11 -12.38
N GLU A 222 11.38 -9.83 -12.59
CA GLU A 222 12.16 -10.39 -13.69
C GLU A 222 12.67 -11.79 -13.32
N ASN A 223 12.80 -12.68 -14.31
CA ASN A 223 13.27 -14.05 -14.15
C ASN A 223 12.51 -14.79 -13.04
N VAL A 224 11.21 -14.92 -13.24
CA VAL A 224 10.29 -15.50 -12.25
C VAL A 224 10.70 -16.92 -11.87
N ASP A 225 10.80 -17.17 -10.58
CA ASP A 225 10.99 -18.52 -10.04
C ASP A 225 9.69 -19.34 -10.19
N THR A 226 9.62 -20.16 -11.23
CA THR A 226 8.45 -20.97 -11.59
C THR A 226 8.18 -22.14 -10.63
N SER A 227 9.08 -22.42 -9.68
CA SER A 227 8.84 -23.38 -8.60
C SER A 227 7.82 -22.87 -7.56
N LEU A 228 7.60 -21.56 -7.52
CA LEU A 228 6.66 -20.92 -6.61
C LEU A 228 5.22 -21.03 -7.10
N GLN A 229 4.28 -20.87 -6.18
CA GLN A 229 2.87 -20.72 -6.53
C GLN A 229 2.62 -19.37 -7.24
N ILE A 230 1.73 -19.35 -8.23
CA ILE A 230 1.42 -18.16 -9.02
C ILE A 230 1.05 -16.93 -8.15
N PRO A 231 0.23 -17.05 -7.08
CA PRO A 231 -0.01 -15.91 -6.19
C PRO A 231 1.26 -15.30 -5.62
N ILE A 232 2.22 -16.13 -5.19
CA ILE A 232 3.50 -15.65 -4.62
C ILE A 232 4.33 -14.91 -5.67
N MET A 233 4.33 -15.39 -6.92
CA MET A 233 5.01 -14.71 -8.03
C MET A 233 4.38 -13.33 -8.27
N CYS A 234 3.05 -13.24 -8.25
CA CYS A 234 2.32 -11.98 -8.40
C CYS A 234 2.61 -11.02 -7.24
N ASP A 235 2.61 -11.53 -5.99
CA ASP A 235 2.90 -10.74 -4.80
C ASP A 235 4.29 -10.09 -4.85
N ARG A 236 5.29 -10.78 -5.41
CA ARG A 236 6.64 -10.22 -5.61
C ARG A 236 6.64 -8.99 -6.54
N ALA A 237 5.91 -9.04 -7.64
CA ALA A 237 5.77 -7.87 -8.52
C ALA A 237 4.95 -6.75 -7.86
N LEU A 238 3.94 -7.10 -7.04
CA LEU A 238 3.19 -6.14 -6.22
C LEU A 238 4.05 -5.49 -5.14
N MET A 239 4.99 -6.22 -4.53
CA MET A 239 5.98 -5.63 -3.61
C MET A 239 6.83 -4.58 -4.32
N ALA A 240 7.28 -4.85 -5.54
CA ALA A 240 8.05 -3.91 -6.33
C ALA A 240 7.26 -2.61 -6.59
N VAL A 241 6.01 -2.69 -7.05
CA VAL A 241 5.21 -1.49 -7.31
C VAL A 241 4.91 -0.70 -6.03
N LYS A 242 4.68 -1.37 -4.91
CA LYS A 242 4.46 -0.74 -3.60
C LYS A 242 5.70 -0.06 -3.04
N SER A 243 6.90 -0.49 -3.43
CA SER A 243 8.16 0.14 -3.01
C SER A 243 8.40 1.51 -3.66
N ILE A 244 7.68 1.82 -4.74
CA ILE A 244 7.77 3.12 -5.40
C ILE A 244 7.16 4.17 -4.49
N SER A 245 8.02 5.04 -3.95
CA SER A 245 7.60 6.12 -3.06
C SER A 245 6.64 7.10 -3.75
N LYS A 246 6.01 7.98 -2.96
CA LYS A 246 5.25 9.12 -3.50
C LYS A 246 6.14 10.14 -4.21
N ASP A 247 7.45 9.99 -4.13
CA ASP A 247 8.41 10.83 -4.84
C ASP A 247 8.25 10.64 -6.34
N PHE A 248 8.02 11.76 -7.05
CA PHE A 248 7.60 11.80 -8.45
C PHE A 248 8.67 11.37 -9.45
N LYS A 249 9.87 11.00 -8.99
CA LYS A 249 11.03 10.72 -9.85
C LYS A 249 11.09 9.29 -10.39
N GLN A 250 10.42 8.34 -9.76
CA GLN A 250 10.52 6.93 -10.16
C GLN A 250 9.14 6.33 -10.40
N ASN A 251 8.92 5.75 -11.57
CA ASN A 251 7.67 5.07 -11.92
C ASN A 251 7.85 3.55 -12.13
N ILE A 252 9.09 3.04 -12.11
CA ILE A 252 9.40 1.62 -12.33
C ILE A 252 10.25 1.11 -11.18
N ALA A 253 9.89 -0.06 -10.63
CA ALA A 253 10.70 -0.77 -9.65
C ALA A 253 10.77 -2.26 -9.98
N PHE A 254 11.91 -2.87 -9.67
CA PHE A 254 12.13 -4.30 -9.78
C PHE A 254 12.04 -4.95 -8.41
N PHE A 255 11.45 -6.14 -8.35
CA PHE A 255 11.48 -6.94 -7.14
C PHE A 255 12.91 -7.40 -6.83
N THR A 256 13.30 -7.25 -5.58
CA THR A 256 14.55 -7.81 -5.05
C THR A 256 14.26 -8.69 -3.84
N GLN A 257 15.16 -9.62 -3.53
CA GLN A 257 15.01 -10.48 -2.36
C GLN A 257 15.04 -9.69 -1.05
N GLU A 258 15.76 -8.56 -1.02
CA GLU A 258 15.80 -7.67 0.13
C GLU A 258 14.41 -7.08 0.46
N MET A 259 13.57 -6.82 -0.55
CA MET A 259 12.19 -6.36 -0.33
C MET A 259 11.38 -7.40 0.44
N ASN A 260 11.51 -8.67 0.06
CA ASN A 260 10.83 -9.77 0.76
C ASN A 260 11.35 -9.94 2.19
N GLN A 261 12.68 -9.91 2.37
CA GLN A 261 13.31 -9.99 3.69
C GLN A 261 12.87 -8.83 4.59
N LYS A 262 12.82 -7.61 4.05
CA LYS A 262 12.34 -6.43 4.76
C LYS A 262 10.89 -6.59 5.23
N LEU A 263 10.00 -7.07 4.35
CA LEU A 263 8.60 -7.30 4.71
C LEU A 263 8.45 -8.37 5.79
N LEU A 264 9.21 -9.47 5.70
CA LEU A 264 9.20 -10.52 6.72
C LEU A 264 9.72 -10.00 8.07
N ALA A 265 10.80 -9.21 8.05
CA ALA A 265 11.35 -8.59 9.26
C ALA A 265 10.35 -7.60 9.88
N GLN A 266 9.62 -6.83 9.08
CA GLN A 266 8.57 -5.93 9.56
C GLN A 266 7.45 -6.70 10.26
N ARG A 267 6.92 -7.74 9.61
CA ARG A 267 5.86 -8.59 10.20
C ARG A 267 6.31 -9.29 11.50
N GLN A 268 7.57 -9.74 11.53
CA GLN A 268 8.13 -10.32 12.74
C GLN A 268 8.21 -9.28 13.86
N MET A 269 8.62 -8.06 13.53
CA MET A 269 8.71 -6.95 14.48
C MET A 269 7.33 -6.55 15.05
N GLU A 270 6.29 -6.52 14.21
CA GLU A 270 4.89 -6.29 14.64
C GLU A 270 4.40 -7.39 15.61
N ASN A 271 4.71 -8.65 15.30
CA ASN A 271 4.35 -9.78 16.15
C ASN A 271 5.09 -9.75 17.49
N ASP A 272 6.40 -9.47 17.45
CA ASP A 272 7.25 -9.42 18.65
C ASP A 272 6.87 -8.27 19.60
N PHE A 273 6.28 -7.19 19.07
CA PHE A 273 6.02 -5.96 19.84
C PHE A 273 5.11 -6.16 21.06
N LYS A 274 4.06 -6.97 20.91
CA LYS A 274 3.13 -7.24 22.03
C LYS A 274 3.82 -7.92 23.20
N ASP A 275 4.74 -8.80 22.90
CA ASP A 275 5.53 -9.49 23.92
C ASP A 275 6.65 -8.59 24.43
N ALA A 276 7.24 -7.75 23.59
CA ALA A 276 8.26 -6.78 23.96
C ALA A 276 7.77 -5.79 25.06
N ILE A 277 6.54 -5.30 24.96
CA ILE A 277 5.94 -4.46 26.01
C ILE A 277 5.78 -5.24 27.33
N LYS A 278 5.26 -6.46 27.28
CA LYS A 278 5.06 -7.30 28.47
C LYS A 278 6.37 -7.66 29.15
N ASN A 279 7.38 -7.99 28.36
CA ASN A 279 8.70 -8.39 28.81
C ASN A 279 9.59 -7.19 29.19
N ARG A 280 9.08 -5.95 29.04
CA ARG A 280 9.82 -4.69 29.30
C ARG A 280 11.07 -4.53 28.42
N GLU A 281 11.03 -5.03 27.19
CA GLU A 281 12.10 -4.83 26.21
C GLU A 281 12.09 -3.40 25.63
N CYS A 282 10.95 -2.69 25.71
CA CYS A 282 10.86 -1.28 25.39
C CYS A 282 11.37 -0.44 26.57
N VAL A 283 12.64 -0.07 26.52
CA VAL A 283 13.32 0.71 27.56
C VAL A 283 13.22 2.19 27.25
N VAL A 284 12.91 3.01 28.24
CA VAL A 284 12.88 4.47 28.11
C VAL A 284 14.23 5.03 28.58
N ASN A 285 14.94 5.69 27.67
CA ASN A 285 16.13 6.45 27.95
C ASN A 285 15.78 7.92 28.08
N PHE A 286 16.55 8.65 28.86
CA PHE A 286 16.36 10.08 29.12
C PHE A 286 17.51 10.88 28.52
N GLN A 287 17.21 11.84 27.64
CA GLN A 287 18.22 12.77 27.14
C GLN A 287 18.10 14.10 27.88
N PRO A 288 19.12 14.51 28.67
CA PRO A 288 19.06 15.72 29.45
C PRO A 288 18.97 16.98 28.57
N LYS A 289 18.14 17.95 29.01
CA LYS A 289 18.07 19.31 28.51
C LYS A 289 18.78 20.22 29.49
N TYR A 290 19.68 21.08 28.98
CA TYR A 290 20.50 21.95 29.77
C TYR A 290 20.08 23.41 29.55
N ASP A 291 19.97 24.17 30.63
CA ASP A 291 19.90 25.62 30.56
C ASP A 291 21.20 26.18 29.98
N VAL A 292 21.07 27.03 28.97
CA VAL A 292 22.24 27.56 28.22
C VAL A 292 23.17 28.38 29.08
N SER A 293 22.62 29.12 30.05
CA SER A 293 23.39 30.07 30.87
C SER A 293 24.08 29.41 32.07
N SER A 294 23.36 28.54 32.77
CA SER A 294 23.85 27.87 33.99
C SER A 294 24.51 26.52 33.73
N GLU A 295 24.33 25.95 32.56
CA GLU A 295 24.74 24.59 32.18
C GLU A 295 24.17 23.49 33.13
N GLN A 296 23.09 23.80 33.85
CA GLN A 296 22.41 22.85 34.73
C GLN A 296 21.31 22.08 33.95
N ILE A 297 21.05 20.84 34.38
CA ILE A 297 19.98 20.04 33.83
C ILE A 297 18.64 20.63 34.31
N VAL A 298 17.82 21.08 33.38
CA VAL A 298 16.49 21.68 33.64
C VAL A 298 15.34 20.81 33.20
N GLY A 299 15.60 19.73 32.48
CA GLY A 299 14.59 18.78 32.00
C GLY A 299 15.24 17.61 31.28
N ALA A 300 14.40 16.79 30.67
CA ALA A 300 14.86 15.73 29.77
C ALA A 300 13.79 15.41 28.72
N GLU A 301 14.19 14.69 27.69
CA GLU A 301 13.29 14.04 26.75
C GLU A 301 13.34 12.52 26.94
N ALA A 302 12.16 11.88 26.94
CA ALA A 302 12.02 10.44 27.03
C ALA A 302 12.09 9.82 25.63
N LEU A 303 13.07 8.99 25.40
CA LEU A 303 13.36 8.37 24.12
C LEU A 303 13.29 6.85 24.25
N VAL A 304 12.32 6.22 23.60
CA VAL A 304 12.19 4.77 23.62
C VAL A 304 13.33 4.07 22.86
N ARG A 305 13.76 2.93 23.40
CA ARG A 305 14.71 1.99 22.79
C ARG A 305 14.14 0.59 22.91
N TRP A 306 14.21 -0.20 21.86
CA TRP A 306 13.82 -1.60 21.94
C TRP A 306 15.06 -2.46 22.10
N GLN A 307 15.24 -3.00 23.29
CA GLN A 307 16.35 -3.86 23.65
C GLN A 307 15.82 -5.28 23.91
N LYS A 308 16.15 -6.23 23.03
CA LYS A 308 15.80 -7.65 23.20
C LYS A 308 16.56 -8.27 24.36
N GLU A 309 16.07 -9.42 24.86
CA GLU A 309 16.71 -10.16 25.96
C GLU A 309 18.18 -10.54 25.68
N ASP A 310 18.53 -10.79 24.41
CA ASP A 310 19.89 -11.08 23.97
C ASP A 310 20.81 -9.85 23.92
N GLY A 311 20.31 -8.67 24.28
CA GLY A 311 21.01 -7.40 24.25
C GLY A 311 20.98 -6.67 22.91
N THR A 312 20.36 -7.22 21.88
CA THR A 312 20.20 -6.58 20.57
C THR A 312 19.35 -5.33 20.68
N LEU A 313 19.85 -4.20 20.18
CA LEU A 313 19.13 -2.93 20.10
C LEU A 313 18.51 -2.75 18.73
N ILE A 314 17.17 -2.64 18.69
CA ILE A 314 16.44 -2.27 17.48
C ILE A 314 16.33 -0.75 17.41
N SER A 315 16.75 -0.17 16.28
CA SER A 315 16.74 1.28 16.09
C SER A 315 15.29 1.83 16.03
N PRO A 316 14.97 2.93 16.73
CA PRO A 316 13.68 3.61 16.63
C PRO A 316 13.27 3.94 15.19
N GLY A 317 14.22 4.32 14.35
CA GLY A 317 13.98 4.58 12.93
C GLY A 317 13.50 3.38 12.11
N LEU A 318 13.59 2.15 12.63
CA LEU A 318 13.07 0.95 11.99
C LEU A 318 11.64 0.61 12.45
N PHE A 319 11.33 0.75 13.75
CA PHE A 319 10.05 0.30 14.28
C PHE A 319 9.01 1.42 14.45
N ILE A 320 9.40 2.66 14.74
CA ILE A 320 8.43 3.76 14.91
C ILE A 320 7.63 4.02 13.63
N PRO A 321 8.25 4.19 12.43
CA PRO A 321 7.49 4.39 11.20
C PRO A 321 6.58 3.21 10.85
N LEU A 322 7.00 1.99 11.19
CA LEU A 322 6.20 0.78 11.01
C LEU A 322 4.95 0.83 11.92
N PHE A 323 5.15 1.11 13.21
CA PHE A 323 4.06 1.16 14.19
C PHE A 323 3.11 2.34 13.95
N GLU A 324 3.59 3.44 13.36
CA GLU A 324 2.72 4.53 12.91
C GLU A 324 1.80 4.09 11.77
N SER A 325 2.31 3.30 10.81
CA SER A 325 1.51 2.81 9.68
C SER A 325 0.41 1.84 10.10
N ASP A 326 0.63 1.05 11.16
CA ASP A 326 -0.27 0.00 11.63
C ASP A 326 -1.07 0.37 12.89
N GLY A 327 -0.82 1.59 13.42
CA GLY A 327 -1.48 2.08 14.63
C GLY A 327 -0.96 1.49 15.93
N LEU A 328 0.07 0.63 15.92
CA LEU A 328 0.71 0.09 17.11
C LEU A 328 1.44 1.14 17.95
N VAL A 329 1.82 2.25 17.31
CA VAL A 329 2.47 3.39 17.96
C VAL A 329 1.63 3.95 19.11
N VAL A 330 0.30 3.86 19.05
CA VAL A 330 -0.59 4.33 20.15
C VAL A 330 -0.32 3.59 21.46
N GLN A 331 -0.08 2.29 21.39
CA GLN A 331 0.25 1.48 22.57
C GLN A 331 1.68 1.80 23.06
N LEU A 332 2.59 2.11 22.15
CA LEU A 332 3.95 2.50 22.49
C LEU A 332 3.98 3.86 23.19
N ASP A 333 3.26 4.86 22.66
CA ASP A 333 3.16 6.21 23.24
C ASP A 333 2.60 6.14 24.66
N GLU A 334 1.51 5.40 24.85
CA GLU A 334 0.88 5.19 26.17
C GLU A 334 1.84 4.50 27.16
N TYR A 335 2.55 3.47 26.71
CA TYR A 335 3.56 2.78 27.51
C TYR A 335 4.71 3.69 27.94
N VAL A 336 5.25 4.50 27.02
CA VAL A 336 6.32 5.47 27.32
C VAL A 336 5.81 6.53 28.31
N PHE A 337 4.62 7.09 28.07
CA PHE A 337 4.00 8.08 28.95
C PHE A 337 3.81 7.54 30.38
N GLU A 338 3.24 6.34 30.51
CA GLU A 338 3.04 5.69 31.81
C GLU A 338 4.39 5.42 32.52
N THR A 339 5.41 5.00 31.76
CA THR A 339 6.75 4.74 32.32
C THR A 339 7.37 6.02 32.89
N VAL A 340 7.25 7.15 32.17
CA VAL A 340 7.71 8.45 32.65
C VAL A 340 6.90 8.91 33.88
N CYS A 341 5.60 8.73 33.89
CA CYS A 341 4.77 9.07 35.04
C CYS A 341 5.17 8.26 36.30
N ARG A 342 5.41 6.98 36.17
CA ARG A 342 5.92 6.14 37.27
C ARG A 342 7.29 6.60 37.76
N PHE A 343 8.18 6.92 36.87
CA PHE A 343 9.51 7.47 37.22
C PHE A 343 9.37 8.77 38.01
N GLN A 344 8.51 9.70 37.58
CA GLN A 344 8.28 10.96 38.30
C GLN A 344 7.65 10.73 39.69
N LYS A 345 6.68 9.81 39.81
CA LYS A 345 6.09 9.42 41.08
C LYS A 345 7.13 8.88 42.07
N ASP A 346 8.04 8.03 41.60
CA ASP A 346 9.10 7.46 42.46
C ASP A 346 10.09 8.54 42.92
N ARG A 347 10.41 9.51 42.07
CA ARG A 347 11.23 10.67 42.46
C ARG A 347 10.55 11.53 43.52
N MET A 348 9.24 11.82 43.35
CA MET A 348 8.45 12.55 44.34
C MET A 348 8.45 11.85 45.70
N LYS A 349 8.22 10.52 45.73
CA LYS A 349 8.24 9.73 46.97
C LYS A 349 9.60 9.78 47.68
N GLN A 350 10.69 9.91 46.93
CA GLN A 350 12.06 10.06 47.48
C GLN A 350 12.37 11.49 47.90
N GLY A 351 11.45 12.45 47.72
CA GLY A 351 11.69 13.87 48.02
C GLY A 351 12.70 14.55 47.08
N LEU A 352 12.94 13.96 45.90
CA LEU A 352 13.85 14.51 44.90
C LEU A 352 13.17 15.60 44.07
N PRO A 353 13.90 16.60 43.56
CA PRO A 353 13.37 17.61 42.68
C PRO A 353 12.77 16.98 41.43
N ILE A 354 11.56 17.45 41.04
CA ILE A 354 10.90 17.03 39.83
C ILE A 354 11.38 17.93 38.70
N LEU A 355 11.91 17.32 37.65
CA LEU A 355 12.25 17.98 36.41
C LEU A 355 11.22 17.61 35.33
N PRO A 356 10.80 18.52 34.45
CA PRO A 356 9.93 18.17 33.33
C PRO A 356 10.62 17.16 32.40
N ILE A 357 9.95 16.05 32.13
CA ILE A 357 10.42 15.02 31.18
C ILE A 357 9.38 14.94 30.08
N SER A 358 9.73 15.45 28.92
CA SER A 358 8.84 15.45 27.77
C SER A 358 8.75 14.08 27.11
N VAL A 359 7.57 13.81 26.54
CA VAL A 359 7.27 12.57 25.81
C VAL A 359 6.69 12.90 24.44
N ASN A 360 7.12 12.16 23.46
CA ASN A 360 6.60 12.27 22.09
C ASN A 360 5.19 11.69 22.01
N LEU A 361 4.30 12.36 21.28
CA LEU A 361 2.96 11.89 20.95
C LEU A 361 2.82 11.82 19.44
N SER A 362 2.63 10.61 18.92
CA SER A 362 2.51 10.38 17.47
C SER A 362 1.23 10.98 16.89
N ARG A 363 1.28 11.27 15.58
CA ARG A 363 0.09 11.71 14.85
C ARG A 363 -1.05 10.69 14.92
N ALA A 364 -0.75 9.40 14.92
CA ALA A 364 -1.77 8.36 15.04
C ALA A 364 -2.51 8.46 16.38
N SER A 365 -1.80 8.70 17.48
CA SER A 365 -2.40 8.84 18.82
C SER A 365 -3.34 10.04 18.94
N ILE A 366 -3.03 11.17 18.30
CA ILE A 366 -3.89 12.35 18.30
C ILE A 366 -5.25 12.10 17.63
N HIS A 367 -5.34 11.18 16.68
CA HIS A 367 -6.61 10.90 16.01
C HIS A 367 -7.61 10.10 16.85
N PHE A 368 -7.22 9.58 18.02
CA PHE A 368 -8.14 8.91 18.93
C PHE A 368 -8.81 9.91 19.86
N SER A 369 -10.14 9.93 19.84
CA SER A 369 -10.96 10.90 20.60
C SER A 369 -10.81 10.79 22.13
N ASP A 370 -10.35 9.64 22.64
CA ASP A 370 -10.17 9.36 24.06
C ASP A 370 -8.73 9.53 24.56
N VAL A 371 -7.79 9.96 23.70
CA VAL A 371 -6.36 10.10 24.04
C VAL A 371 -6.17 11.03 25.25
N VAL A 372 -6.83 12.18 25.28
CA VAL A 372 -6.72 13.13 26.39
C VAL A 372 -7.16 12.49 27.70
N GLN A 373 -8.31 11.80 27.69
CA GLN A 373 -8.85 11.18 28.90
C GLN A 373 -7.94 10.07 29.43
N ARG A 374 -7.34 9.27 28.55
CA ARG A 374 -6.37 8.23 28.93
C ARG A 374 -5.15 8.83 29.62
N TYR A 375 -4.54 9.85 29.03
CA TYR A 375 -3.36 10.52 29.58
C TYR A 375 -3.68 11.24 30.92
N VAL A 376 -4.84 11.88 31.02
CA VAL A 376 -5.34 12.46 32.28
C VAL A 376 -5.48 11.41 33.37
N ASN A 377 -6.02 10.25 33.06
CA ASN A 377 -6.17 9.16 34.01
C ASN A 377 -4.80 8.65 34.50
N ILE A 378 -3.82 8.45 33.60
CA ILE A 378 -2.47 8.01 33.96
C ILE A 378 -1.79 9.02 34.91
N ILE A 379 -1.90 10.33 34.64
CA ILE A 379 -1.36 11.40 35.52
C ILE A 379 -2.01 11.31 36.90
N LYS A 380 -3.35 11.19 36.97
CA LYS A 380 -4.10 11.11 38.24
C LYS A 380 -3.77 9.86 39.05
N GLU A 381 -3.65 8.71 38.41
CA GLU A 381 -3.26 7.44 39.05
C GLU A 381 -1.83 7.48 39.62
N ASN A 382 -0.97 8.25 39.00
CA ASN A 382 0.39 8.47 39.49
C ASN A 382 0.50 9.63 40.48
N GLU A 383 -0.56 10.44 40.66
CA GLU A 383 -0.61 11.57 41.61
C GLU A 383 0.51 12.60 41.37
N ILE A 384 0.88 12.86 40.11
CA ILE A 384 1.91 13.81 39.71
C ILE A 384 1.32 15.06 39.05
N PRO A 385 1.99 16.22 39.10
CA PRO A 385 1.57 17.40 38.37
C PRO A 385 1.64 17.22 36.84
N PHE A 386 0.65 17.70 36.10
CA PHE A 386 0.64 17.66 34.64
C PHE A 386 1.89 18.30 33.98
N SER A 387 2.41 19.35 34.61
CA SER A 387 3.62 20.05 34.14
C SER A 387 4.90 19.24 34.18
N CYS A 388 4.89 18.07 34.88
CA CYS A 388 6.08 17.20 34.98
C CYS A 388 6.30 16.35 33.74
N VAL A 389 5.26 16.19 32.88
CA VAL A 389 5.32 15.38 31.67
C VAL A 389 4.76 16.18 30.50
N PRO A 390 5.53 17.14 29.95
CA PRO A 390 5.15 17.85 28.74
C PRO A 390 4.99 16.88 27.56
N ILE A 391 4.09 17.24 26.62
CA ILE A 391 3.82 16.43 25.43
C ILE A 391 4.46 17.11 24.22
N GLU A 392 5.26 16.37 23.47
CA GLU A 392 5.91 16.84 22.25
C GLU A 392 5.11 16.39 21.02
N LEU A 393 4.85 17.33 20.11
CA LEU A 393 4.18 17.11 18.84
C LEU A 393 5.09 17.59 17.73
N THR A 394 5.40 16.70 16.78
CA THR A 394 6.16 17.12 15.60
C THR A 394 5.39 18.16 14.80
N GLU A 395 6.11 19.01 14.09
CA GLU A 395 5.52 20.02 13.20
C GLU A 395 4.50 19.39 12.22
N SER A 396 4.84 18.23 11.65
CA SER A 396 3.98 17.49 10.72
C SER A 396 2.72 16.91 11.37
N ALA A 397 2.81 16.50 12.64
CA ALA A 397 1.65 16.02 13.42
C ALA A 397 0.71 17.16 13.80
N ALA A 398 1.27 18.36 14.01
CA ALA A 398 0.52 19.57 14.32
C ALA A 398 -0.10 20.25 13.08
N LEU A 399 0.08 19.69 11.86
CA LEU A 399 -0.54 20.24 10.64
C LEU A 399 -2.05 20.39 10.82
N TYR A 400 -2.52 21.59 10.57
CA TYR A 400 -3.85 22.10 10.86
C TYR A 400 -4.97 21.15 10.42
N SER A 401 -5.70 20.63 11.41
CA SER A 401 -7.06 20.13 11.28
C SER A 401 -7.85 20.57 12.51
N GLN A 402 -9.13 20.80 12.35
CA GLN A 402 -10.01 21.20 13.47
C GLN A 402 -9.94 20.19 14.62
N GLN A 403 -9.80 18.92 14.33
CA GLN A 403 -9.67 17.87 15.32
C GLN A 403 -8.39 18.00 16.17
N ILE A 404 -7.25 18.32 15.56
CA ILE A 404 -5.98 18.52 16.28
C ILE A 404 -6.09 19.75 17.21
N LEU A 405 -6.69 20.83 16.72
CA LEU A 405 -6.93 22.02 17.53
C LEU A 405 -7.82 21.71 18.76
N GLU A 406 -8.87 20.93 18.59
CA GLU A 406 -9.75 20.52 19.70
C GLU A 406 -9.01 19.68 20.74
N ILE A 407 -8.24 18.67 20.32
CA ILE A 407 -7.50 17.76 21.20
C ILE A 407 -6.38 18.51 21.94
N THR A 408 -5.60 19.34 21.24
CA THR A 408 -4.53 20.13 21.87
C THR A 408 -5.08 21.13 22.88
N ASN A 409 -6.22 21.77 22.59
CA ASN A 409 -6.90 22.64 23.55
C ASN A 409 -7.41 21.87 24.78
N GLN A 410 -7.94 20.64 24.60
CA GLN A 410 -8.34 19.80 25.73
C GLN A 410 -7.13 19.41 26.59
N MET A 411 -5.97 19.09 26.00
CA MET A 411 -4.75 18.80 26.73
C MET A 411 -4.27 20.00 27.54
N VAL A 412 -4.23 21.19 26.95
CA VAL A 412 -3.85 22.43 27.64
C VAL A 412 -4.81 22.73 28.78
N ASN A 413 -6.13 22.59 28.57
CA ASN A 413 -7.14 22.80 29.58
C ASN A 413 -7.05 21.79 30.73
N ALA A 414 -6.58 20.57 30.48
CA ALA A 414 -6.28 19.57 31.49
C ALA A 414 -5.02 19.89 32.30
N GLY A 415 -4.16 20.79 31.82
CA GLY A 415 -2.94 21.25 32.49
C GLY A 415 -1.64 20.74 31.87
N PHE A 416 -1.68 20.04 30.74
CA PHE A 416 -0.48 19.65 30.01
C PHE A 416 0.21 20.85 29.38
N LYS A 417 1.54 20.82 29.33
CA LYS A 417 2.36 21.71 28.50
C LYS A 417 2.61 21.03 27.16
N LEU A 418 2.46 21.78 26.09
CA LEU A 418 2.72 21.30 24.73
C LEU A 418 4.03 21.89 24.21
N HIS A 419 4.87 21.04 23.64
CA HIS A 419 6.09 21.41 22.96
C HIS A 419 5.96 21.11 21.46
N MET A 420 6.38 22.04 20.61
CA MET A 420 6.49 21.80 19.18
C MET A 420 7.86 21.23 18.88
N ASP A 421 7.90 20.06 18.27
CA ASP A 421 9.12 19.34 17.91
C ASP A 421 9.46 19.45 16.42
N ASP A 422 10.74 19.23 16.08
CA ASP A 422 11.30 19.26 14.72
C ASP A 422 11.06 20.57 13.95
N PHE A 423 10.98 21.72 14.64
CA PHE A 423 10.67 23.00 13.99
C PHE A 423 11.77 23.39 12.99
N GLY A 424 11.33 23.61 11.73
CA GLY A 424 12.20 23.97 10.61
C GLY A 424 12.68 22.79 9.76
N SER A 425 12.28 21.56 10.08
CA SER A 425 12.60 20.37 9.27
C SER A 425 11.69 20.21 8.04
N GLY A 426 10.52 20.88 8.01
CA GLY A 426 9.48 20.67 7.01
C GLY A 426 8.79 21.96 6.53
N TYR A 427 7.50 21.84 6.24
CA TYR A 427 6.64 22.95 5.83
C TYR A 427 6.11 23.69 7.05
N SER A 428 6.98 24.48 7.69
CA SER A 428 6.59 25.30 8.86
C SER A 428 5.47 26.27 8.52
N SER A 429 4.29 26.03 9.08
CA SER A 429 3.21 26.99 9.02
C SER A 429 3.23 27.87 10.25
N LEU A 430 3.61 29.14 10.10
CA LEU A 430 3.46 30.15 11.16
C LEU A 430 2.01 30.24 11.68
N ALA A 431 1.04 29.78 10.87
CA ALA A 431 -0.35 29.66 11.28
C ALA A 431 -0.52 28.64 12.43
N THR A 432 0.19 27.53 12.39
CA THR A 432 0.14 26.50 13.46
C THR A 432 0.65 27.06 14.79
N LEU A 433 1.73 27.84 14.79
CA LEU A 433 2.24 28.51 16.00
C LEU A 433 1.26 29.54 16.57
N ASN A 434 0.49 30.21 15.71
CA ASN A 434 -0.50 31.19 16.13
C ASN A 434 -1.75 30.54 16.75
N GLU A 435 -2.14 29.36 16.32
CA GLU A 435 -3.41 28.75 16.72
C GLU A 435 -3.27 27.74 17.86
N LEU A 436 -2.14 27.03 17.93
CA LEU A 436 -1.87 26.04 18.96
C LEU A 436 -1.06 26.66 20.10
N LYS A 437 -1.49 26.40 21.34
CA LYS A 437 -0.88 26.98 22.56
C LYS A 437 0.37 26.18 22.99
N PHE A 438 1.41 26.24 22.19
CA PHE A 438 2.70 25.69 22.59
C PHE A 438 3.38 26.54 23.65
N THR A 439 4.06 25.91 24.59
CA THR A 439 4.88 26.56 25.62
C THR A 439 6.37 26.52 25.28
N THR A 440 6.75 25.67 24.36
CA THR A 440 8.15 25.44 23.96
C THR A 440 8.22 25.10 22.49
N VAL A 441 9.23 25.60 21.79
CA VAL A 441 9.58 25.21 20.42
C VAL A 441 10.99 24.62 20.43
N LYS A 442 11.15 23.44 19.80
CA LYS A 442 12.42 22.73 19.66
C LYS A 442 12.94 22.94 18.24
N LEU A 443 14.12 23.53 18.11
CA LEU A 443 14.78 23.78 16.83
C LEU A 443 15.45 22.50 16.36
N ASP A 444 15.04 22.00 15.20
CA ASP A 444 15.59 20.78 14.63
C ASP A 444 17.11 20.89 14.34
N LYS A 445 17.80 19.77 14.48
CA LYS A 445 19.24 19.65 14.21
C LYS A 445 19.65 20.23 12.85
N SER A 446 18.82 20.12 11.81
CA SER A 446 19.12 20.65 10.48
C SER A 446 19.32 22.16 10.47
N LEU A 447 18.65 22.92 11.35
CA LEU A 447 18.92 24.36 11.53
C LEU A 447 20.24 24.60 12.27
N ILE A 448 20.53 23.78 13.29
CA ILE A 448 21.73 23.92 14.12
C ILE A 448 23.00 23.51 13.37
N ASP A 449 22.95 22.57 12.45
CA ASP A 449 24.09 22.18 11.61
C ASP A 449 24.63 23.33 10.74
N TYR A 450 23.80 24.35 10.46
CA TYR A 450 24.20 25.52 9.69
C TYR A 450 24.45 26.77 10.53
N ILE A 451 24.40 26.70 11.86
CA ILE A 451 24.49 27.87 12.76
C ILE A 451 25.82 28.64 12.62
N ALA A 452 26.90 27.97 12.31
CA ALA A 452 28.21 28.58 12.08
C ALA A 452 28.30 29.39 10.76
N LYS A 453 27.34 29.23 9.84
CA LYS A 453 27.32 29.99 8.58
C LYS A 453 26.54 31.28 8.75
N PRO A 454 26.98 32.42 8.13
CA PRO A 454 26.33 33.73 8.35
C PRO A 454 24.83 33.76 8.07
N ARG A 455 24.35 32.98 7.07
CA ARG A 455 22.93 32.88 6.76
C ARG A 455 22.18 32.00 7.76
N GLY A 456 22.77 30.85 8.15
CA GLY A 456 22.21 29.95 9.15
C GLY A 456 22.08 30.65 10.51
N MET A 457 23.13 31.36 10.94
CA MET A 457 23.14 32.17 12.15
C MET A 457 21.95 33.15 12.19
N LYS A 458 21.69 33.87 11.08
CA LYS A 458 20.56 34.80 10.99
C LYS A 458 19.21 34.10 11.11
N ILE A 459 19.07 32.91 10.47
CA ILE A 459 17.82 32.14 10.51
C ILE A 459 17.56 31.66 11.93
N VAL A 460 18.55 31.04 12.60
CA VAL A 460 18.40 30.54 13.97
C VAL A 460 18.07 31.68 14.94
N ARG A 461 18.78 32.82 14.87
CA ARG A 461 18.49 34.01 15.69
C ARG A 461 17.06 34.48 15.52
N GLN A 462 16.59 34.66 14.26
CA GLN A 462 15.21 35.11 14.00
C GLN A 462 14.17 34.09 14.47
N THR A 463 14.51 32.80 14.47
CA THR A 463 13.60 31.76 14.97
C THR A 463 13.54 31.79 16.51
N ILE A 464 14.67 32.03 17.19
CA ILE A 464 14.69 32.22 18.65
C ILE A 464 13.89 33.47 19.02
N ASP A 465 14.12 34.60 18.33
CA ASP A 465 13.37 35.85 18.55
C ASP A 465 11.86 35.65 18.32
N LEU A 466 11.47 34.85 17.32
CA LEU A 466 10.07 34.52 17.07
C LEU A 466 9.46 33.71 18.23
N GLY A 467 10.17 32.67 18.71
CA GLY A 467 9.73 31.88 19.86
C GLY A 467 9.48 32.76 21.10
N HIS A 468 10.44 33.62 21.44
CA HIS A 468 10.33 34.54 22.56
C HIS A 468 9.21 35.55 22.35
N GLY A 469 9.02 36.07 21.12
CA GLY A 469 7.93 36.97 20.76
C GLY A 469 6.53 36.37 20.91
N LEU A 470 6.44 35.05 21.00
CA LEU A 470 5.21 34.28 21.23
C LEU A 470 5.14 33.71 22.67
N ASP A 471 5.95 34.18 23.60
CA ASP A 471 6.03 33.74 25.00
C ASP A 471 6.37 32.22 25.13
N MET A 472 7.12 31.68 24.18
CA MET A 472 7.59 30.29 24.20
C MET A 472 9.05 30.20 24.58
N LYS A 473 9.43 29.12 25.28
CA LYS A 473 10.83 28.72 25.43
C LYS A 473 11.36 28.12 24.13
N VAL A 474 12.64 28.31 23.89
CA VAL A 474 13.34 27.75 22.73
C VAL A 474 14.39 26.74 23.17
N VAL A 475 14.28 25.50 22.66
CA VAL A 475 15.24 24.41 22.86
C VAL A 475 15.98 24.18 21.55
N ALA A 476 17.31 24.21 21.56
CA ALA A 476 18.13 23.86 20.41
C ALA A 476 18.53 22.38 20.48
N GLU A 477 18.20 21.61 19.44
CA GLU A 477 18.48 20.18 19.37
C GLU A 477 19.71 19.83 18.54
N GLY A 478 20.28 18.65 18.81
CA GLY A 478 21.39 18.15 18.03
C GLY A 478 22.67 18.96 18.15
N VAL A 479 22.86 19.66 19.27
CA VAL A 479 24.09 20.43 19.53
C VAL A 479 25.23 19.45 19.82
N GLU A 480 26.27 19.47 18.97
CA GLU A 480 27.39 18.52 19.02
C GLU A 480 28.74 19.19 19.29
N THR A 481 28.85 20.51 19.06
CA THR A 481 30.09 21.23 19.17
C THR A 481 30.00 22.43 20.12
N LYS A 482 31.18 22.83 20.65
CA LYS A 482 31.32 24.02 21.49
C LYS A 482 30.93 25.28 20.74
N GLU A 483 31.30 25.38 19.46
CA GLU A 483 31.01 26.53 18.62
C GLU A 483 29.47 26.72 18.43
N GLN A 484 28.74 25.62 18.25
CA GLN A 484 27.27 25.67 18.19
C GLN A 484 26.69 26.18 19.52
N ARG A 485 27.15 25.62 20.65
CA ARG A 485 26.72 26.06 21.98
C ARG A 485 27.00 27.56 22.20
N ASP A 486 28.22 28.02 21.89
CA ASP A 486 28.64 29.42 22.12
C ASP A 486 27.77 30.39 21.26
N CYS A 487 27.46 30.04 20.01
CA CYS A 487 26.52 30.81 19.19
C CYS A 487 25.11 30.87 19.80
N LEU A 488 24.61 29.77 20.38
CA LEU A 488 23.29 29.74 21.03
C LEU A 488 23.21 30.57 22.29
N ILE A 489 24.32 30.64 23.07
CA ILE A 489 24.45 31.57 24.21
C ILE A 489 24.31 33.02 23.74
N GLU A 490 25.06 33.42 22.69
CA GLU A 490 24.98 34.78 22.12
C GLU A 490 23.60 35.15 21.55
N MET A 491 22.79 34.15 21.23
CA MET A 491 21.43 34.33 20.73
C MET A 491 20.36 34.28 21.82
N ASN A 492 20.75 34.09 23.09
CA ASN A 492 19.86 33.92 24.23
C ASN A 492 18.87 32.76 24.07
N CYS A 493 19.33 31.63 23.48
CA CYS A 493 18.54 30.39 23.47
C CYS A 493 18.33 29.95 24.93
N ASP A 494 17.17 29.37 25.27
CA ASP A 494 16.85 29.01 26.65
C ASP A 494 17.48 27.68 27.06
N GLU A 495 17.31 26.66 26.25
CA GLU A 495 17.73 25.29 26.56
C GLU A 495 18.48 24.64 25.37
N ILE A 496 19.38 23.72 25.68
CA ILE A 496 20.15 22.95 24.71
C ILE A 496 20.00 21.46 24.99
N GLN A 497 19.81 20.68 23.93
CA GLN A 497 19.83 19.23 23.93
C GLN A 497 20.77 18.73 22.83
N GLY A 498 21.74 17.84 23.18
CA GLY A 498 22.63 17.30 22.16
C GLY A 498 23.81 16.53 22.73
N PHE A 499 24.56 15.87 21.84
CA PHE A 499 25.70 15.02 22.23
C PHE A 499 26.89 15.79 22.77
N TYR A 500 26.92 17.10 22.62
CA TYR A 500 27.90 17.95 23.26
C TYR A 500 27.87 17.77 24.80
N TYR A 501 26.70 17.70 25.39
CA TYR A 501 26.52 17.50 26.82
C TYR A 501 26.27 16.04 27.20
N SER A 502 25.32 15.39 26.51
CA SER A 502 24.95 14.00 26.85
C SER A 502 24.22 13.31 25.72
N LYS A 503 24.52 12.04 25.51
CA LYS A 503 23.67 11.11 24.77
C LYS A 503 22.46 10.74 25.64
N PRO A 504 21.39 10.14 25.05
CA PRO A 504 20.32 9.54 25.83
C PRO A 504 20.85 8.51 26.83
N LEU A 505 20.52 8.65 28.10
CA LEU A 505 21.00 7.84 29.22
C LEU A 505 19.93 6.83 29.65
N LYS A 506 20.36 5.68 30.16
CA LYS A 506 19.46 4.78 30.90
C LYS A 506 19.00 5.45 32.19
N GLN A 507 17.91 4.96 32.76
CA GLN A 507 17.32 5.56 33.95
C GLN A 507 18.33 5.74 35.11
N ASP A 508 19.11 4.72 35.40
CA ASP A 508 20.08 4.77 36.51
C ASP A 508 21.21 5.78 36.26
N ASP A 509 21.76 5.79 35.04
CA ASP A 509 22.80 6.74 34.63
C ASP A 509 22.26 8.19 34.64
N PHE A 510 20.98 8.39 34.26
CA PHE A 510 20.34 9.69 34.34
C PHE A 510 20.18 10.17 35.79
N ILE A 511 19.76 9.27 36.69
CA ILE A 511 19.65 9.59 38.12
C ILE A 511 21.04 9.97 38.70
N GLU A 512 22.08 9.23 38.34
CA GLU A 512 23.46 9.54 38.78
C GLU A 512 23.89 10.91 38.26
N LYS A 513 23.65 11.21 37.00
CA LYS A 513 23.97 12.49 36.39
C LYS A 513 23.20 13.68 37.01
N LEU A 514 22.01 13.48 37.53
CA LEU A 514 21.25 14.51 38.24
C LEU A 514 21.80 14.78 39.67
N ARG A 515 22.61 13.88 40.21
CA ARG A 515 23.23 14.03 41.54
C ARG A 515 24.62 14.68 41.47
N ALA A 516 25.24 14.59 40.28
CA ALA A 516 26.57 15.16 40.02
C ALA A 516 26.49 16.67 39.77
#